data_f5fd9a3ec140c50b1258014c40bb9842
#
_entry.id   f5fd9a3ec140c50b1258014c40bb9842
#
_cell.length_a   1.000
_cell.length_b   1.000
_cell.length_c   1.000
_cell.angle_alpha   90.00
_cell.angle_beta   90.00
_cell.angle_gamma   90.00
#
_symmetry.space_group_name_H-M   'P 1'
#
loop_
_entity.id
_entity.type
_entity.pdbx_description
1 polymer ?
#
loop_
_entity_poly.entity_id
_entity_poly.type
_entity_poly.pdbx_seq_one_letter_code
_entity_poly.pdbx_strand_id
1 'polypeptide(L)'
;MKTPKTTSQQSLERLQTVKTYIGKHYNDELRLAQLASMQGLSPEAFSRFFRQQTGQCVSRYINEVRLQHCRQLLLETDMTVKEIAFCCGFNTLAFFNRTFLRQYGCTPTECRERAGR
;
A
#
# COMPACT_ATOMS: atom_id res chain seq x y z
N MET A 1 -34.37 -12.04 -8.80
CA MET A 1 -33.78 -12.59 -7.55
C MET A 1 -32.29 -12.81 -7.76
N LYS A 2 -31.46 -12.27 -6.88
CA LYS A 2 -30.01 -12.44 -7.02
C LYS A 2 -29.60 -13.85 -6.59
N THR A 3 -28.75 -14.48 -7.38
CA THR A 3 -28.15 -15.77 -7.03
C THR A 3 -27.20 -15.55 -5.85
N PRO A 4 -27.20 -16.43 -4.82
CA PRO A 4 -26.23 -16.30 -3.73
C PRO A 4 -24.80 -16.36 -4.27
N LYS A 5 -23.95 -15.49 -3.74
CA LYS A 5 -22.54 -15.46 -4.14
C LYS A 5 -21.80 -16.65 -3.53
N THR A 6 -20.87 -17.22 -4.29
CA THR A 6 -19.99 -18.25 -3.75
C THR A 6 -19.02 -17.63 -2.73
N THR A 7 -18.44 -18.47 -1.87
CA THR A 7 -17.43 -18.02 -0.91
C THR A 7 -16.26 -17.34 -1.61
N SER A 8 -15.82 -17.89 -2.75
CA SER A 8 -14.74 -17.32 -3.56
C SER A 8 -15.09 -15.92 -4.07
N GLN A 9 -16.32 -15.72 -4.53
CA GLN A 9 -16.77 -14.44 -5.01
C GLN A 9 -16.83 -13.40 -3.87
N GLN A 10 -17.30 -13.82 -2.70
CA GLN A 10 -17.35 -12.96 -1.52
C GLN A 10 -15.94 -12.55 -1.07
N SER A 11 -15.00 -13.50 -1.08
CA SER A 11 -13.60 -13.21 -0.73
C SER A 11 -12.98 -12.23 -1.71
N LEU A 12 -13.25 -12.40 -3.01
CA LEU A 12 -12.74 -11.51 -4.04
C LEU A 12 -13.28 -10.08 -3.88
N GLU A 13 -14.56 -9.95 -3.59
CA GLU A 13 -15.18 -8.65 -3.40
C GLU A 13 -14.65 -7.95 -2.14
N ARG A 14 -14.47 -8.70 -1.05
CA ARG A 14 -13.89 -8.17 0.19
C ARG A 14 -12.48 -7.66 -0.05
N LEU A 15 -11.68 -8.47 -0.74
CA LEU A 15 -10.31 -8.10 -1.06
C LEU A 15 -10.27 -6.84 -1.92
N GLN A 16 -11.11 -6.77 -2.94
CA GLN A 16 -11.17 -5.63 -3.84
C GLN A 16 -11.59 -4.36 -3.09
N THR A 17 -12.55 -4.46 -2.17
CA THR A 17 -12.98 -3.34 -1.35
C THR A 17 -11.82 -2.78 -0.51
N VAL A 18 -11.06 -3.66 0.13
CA VAL A 18 -9.91 -3.26 0.94
C VAL A 18 -8.83 -2.60 0.07
N LYS A 19 -8.50 -3.21 -1.06
CA LYS A 19 -7.49 -2.67 -1.98
C LYS A 19 -7.90 -1.30 -2.51
N THR A 20 -9.17 -1.13 -2.87
CA THR A 20 -9.68 0.16 -3.35
C THR A 20 -9.58 1.23 -2.27
N TYR A 21 -9.93 0.88 -1.04
CA TYR A 21 -9.83 1.81 0.09
C TYR A 21 -8.38 2.23 0.33
N ILE A 22 -7.46 1.27 0.35
CA ILE A 22 -6.03 1.54 0.52
C ILE A 22 -5.53 2.45 -0.60
N GLY A 23 -5.94 2.19 -1.84
CA GLY A 23 -5.55 3.00 -2.99
C GLY A 23 -5.99 4.45 -2.89
N LYS A 24 -7.15 4.69 -2.26
CA LYS A 24 -7.68 6.05 -2.08
C LYS A 24 -7.11 6.76 -0.86
N HIS A 25 -6.67 6.01 0.14
CA HIS A 25 -6.24 6.54 1.44
C HIS A 25 -4.81 6.19 1.80
N TYR A 26 -3.98 5.87 0.80
CA TYR A 26 -2.62 5.38 1.04
C TYR A 26 -1.77 6.37 1.82
N ASN A 27 -2.01 7.67 1.68
CA ASN A 27 -1.24 8.71 2.36
C ASN A 27 -1.79 9.06 3.75
N ASP A 28 -2.89 8.43 4.14
CA ASP A 28 -3.45 8.58 5.49
C ASP A 28 -2.87 7.53 6.42
N GLU A 29 -3.11 7.70 7.73
CA GLU A 29 -2.80 6.66 8.70
C GLU A 29 -3.80 5.52 8.51
N LEU A 30 -3.28 4.33 8.18
CA LEU A 30 -4.11 3.14 7.96
C LEU A 30 -3.83 2.14 9.07
N ARG A 31 -4.84 1.90 9.91
CA ARG A 31 -4.73 0.97 11.04
C ARG A 31 -5.39 -0.36 10.69
N LEU A 32 -4.73 -1.44 11.06
CA LEU A 32 -5.24 -2.79 10.85
C LEU A 32 -6.64 -2.96 11.42
N ALA A 33 -6.87 -2.47 12.64
CA ALA A 33 -8.18 -2.56 13.29
C ALA A 33 -9.27 -1.87 12.48
N GLN A 34 -8.98 -0.74 11.87
CA GLN A 34 -9.91 0.00 11.04
C GLN A 34 -10.28 -0.78 9.78
N LEU A 35 -9.29 -1.32 9.10
CA LEU A 35 -9.51 -2.10 7.88
C LEU A 35 -10.30 -3.37 8.18
N ALA A 36 -9.98 -4.03 9.29
CA ALA A 36 -10.70 -5.22 9.74
C ALA A 36 -12.15 -4.91 10.06
N SER A 37 -12.38 -3.79 10.77
CA SER A 37 -13.72 -3.36 11.15
C SER A 37 -14.61 -3.12 9.93
N MET A 38 -14.06 -2.56 8.87
CA MET A 38 -14.79 -2.34 7.61
C MET A 38 -15.32 -3.64 7.02
N GLN A 39 -14.67 -4.76 7.30
CA GLN A 39 -15.07 -6.07 6.80
C GLN A 39 -15.83 -6.90 7.84
N GLY A 40 -16.12 -6.32 9.02
CA GLY A 40 -16.77 -7.04 10.09
C GLY A 40 -15.90 -8.15 10.68
N LEU A 41 -14.58 -8.02 10.61
CA LEU A 41 -13.63 -9.02 11.08
C LEU A 41 -12.80 -8.46 12.23
N SER A 42 -12.29 -9.38 13.07
CA SER A 42 -11.27 -9.00 14.04
C SER A 42 -9.96 -8.71 13.31
N PRO A 43 -9.03 -7.95 13.92
CA PRO A 43 -7.72 -7.70 13.28
C PRO A 43 -6.98 -8.99 12.92
N GLU A 44 -7.05 -10.01 13.79
CA GLU A 44 -6.39 -11.30 13.56
C GLU A 44 -7.01 -12.04 12.37
N ALA A 45 -8.35 -12.08 12.31
CA ALA A 45 -9.07 -12.72 11.23
C ALA A 45 -8.81 -12.01 9.89
N PHE A 46 -8.79 -10.68 9.92
CA PHE A 46 -8.50 -9.88 8.73
C PHE A 46 -7.07 -10.11 8.23
N SER A 47 -6.08 -10.09 9.14
CA SER A 47 -4.69 -10.35 8.79
C SER A 47 -4.53 -11.71 8.11
N ARG A 48 -5.17 -12.73 8.67
CA ARG A 48 -5.13 -14.09 8.11
C ARG A 48 -5.78 -14.12 6.74
N PHE A 49 -6.96 -13.52 6.61
CA PHE A 49 -7.69 -13.43 5.35
C PHE A 49 -6.84 -12.77 4.27
N PHE A 50 -6.28 -11.60 4.57
CA PHE A 50 -5.49 -10.86 3.59
C PHE A 50 -4.27 -11.64 3.13
N ARG A 51 -3.57 -12.27 4.08
CA ARG A 51 -2.39 -13.07 3.76
C ARG A 51 -2.73 -14.30 2.93
N GLN A 52 -3.84 -14.95 3.22
CA GLN A 52 -4.30 -16.11 2.44
C GLN A 52 -4.65 -15.72 1.01
N GLN A 53 -5.24 -14.54 0.83
CA GLN A 53 -5.68 -14.08 -0.49
C GLN A 53 -4.53 -13.51 -1.34
N THR A 54 -3.55 -12.87 -0.72
CA THR A 54 -2.51 -12.12 -1.45
C THR A 54 -1.11 -12.70 -1.29
N GLY A 55 -0.90 -13.57 -0.33
CA GLY A 55 0.43 -14.09 -0.01
C GLY A 55 1.31 -13.14 0.78
N GLN A 56 0.80 -11.96 1.16
CA GLN A 56 1.59 -10.98 1.92
C GLN A 56 0.73 -10.32 2.99
N CYS A 57 1.38 -9.76 4.02
CA CYS A 57 0.66 -9.04 5.05
C CYS A 57 0.17 -7.68 4.52
N VAL A 58 -0.87 -7.15 5.15
CA VAL A 58 -1.50 -5.91 4.70
C VAL A 58 -0.55 -4.72 4.80
N SER A 59 0.31 -4.69 5.82
CA SER A 59 1.29 -3.60 5.98
C SER A 59 2.24 -3.51 4.80
N ARG A 60 2.71 -4.66 4.32
CA ARG A 60 3.58 -4.71 3.15
C ARG A 60 2.84 -4.20 1.90
N TYR A 61 1.61 -4.61 1.74
CA TYR A 61 0.79 -4.15 0.62
C TYR A 61 0.61 -2.63 0.64
N ILE A 62 0.30 -2.06 1.81
CA ILE A 62 0.15 -0.62 1.97
C ILE A 62 1.45 0.09 1.58
N ASN A 63 2.58 -0.41 2.04
CA ASN A 63 3.87 0.20 1.73
C ASN A 63 4.19 0.13 0.23
N GLU A 64 3.83 -0.98 -0.42
CA GLU A 64 4.02 -1.10 -1.86
C GLU A 64 3.18 -0.07 -2.64
N VAL A 65 1.94 0.15 -2.21
CA VAL A 65 1.09 1.17 -2.83
C VAL A 65 1.71 2.56 -2.64
N ARG A 66 2.17 2.86 -1.43
CA ARG A 66 2.83 4.13 -1.12
C ARG A 66 4.09 4.33 -1.98
N LEU A 67 4.89 3.29 -2.12
CA LEU A 67 6.12 3.34 -2.91
C LEU A 67 5.84 3.57 -4.40
N GLN A 68 4.78 3.00 -4.94
CA GLN A 68 4.38 3.24 -6.33
C GLN A 68 4.08 4.71 -6.56
N HIS A 69 3.35 5.35 -5.66
CA HIS A 69 3.06 6.77 -5.75
C HIS A 69 4.32 7.62 -5.58
N CYS A 70 5.21 7.23 -4.67
CA CYS A 70 6.48 7.93 -4.48
C CYS A 70 7.33 7.88 -5.75
N ARG A 71 7.43 6.70 -6.36
CA ARG A 71 8.22 6.53 -7.59
C ARG A 71 7.66 7.43 -8.70
N GLN A 72 6.35 7.48 -8.83
CA GLN A 72 5.70 8.35 -9.82
C GLN A 72 6.07 9.81 -9.58
N LEU A 73 6.01 10.27 -8.33
CA LEU A 73 6.36 11.66 -8.00
C LEU A 73 7.84 11.94 -8.24
N LEU A 74 8.73 10.98 -7.97
CA LEU A 74 10.15 11.12 -8.27
C LEU A 74 10.41 11.35 -9.75
N LEU A 75 9.66 10.66 -10.59
CA LEU A 75 9.85 10.71 -12.05
C LEU A 75 9.15 11.90 -12.70
N GLU A 76 8.06 12.37 -12.12
CA GLU A 76 7.18 13.37 -12.74
C GLU A 76 7.25 14.76 -12.11
N THR A 77 7.89 14.92 -10.94
CA THR A 77 7.94 16.20 -10.24
C THR A 77 9.36 16.53 -9.80
N ASP A 78 9.54 17.78 -9.38
CA ASP A 78 10.81 18.26 -8.78
C ASP A 78 10.75 18.30 -7.26
N MET A 79 9.71 17.68 -6.66
CA MET A 79 9.60 17.57 -5.20
C MET A 79 10.84 16.89 -4.62
N THR A 80 11.26 17.33 -3.43
CA THR A 80 12.38 16.68 -2.76
C THR A 80 11.99 15.27 -2.32
N VAL A 81 13.00 14.41 -2.16
CA VAL A 81 12.79 13.04 -1.69
C VAL A 81 12.06 13.04 -0.34
N LYS A 82 12.45 13.96 0.55
CA LYS A 82 11.80 14.08 1.86
C LYS A 82 10.33 14.46 1.75
N GLU A 83 10.01 15.44 0.90
CA GLU A 83 8.63 15.86 0.67
C GLU A 83 7.80 14.71 0.12
N ILE A 84 8.34 13.98 -0.84
CA ILE A 84 7.65 12.84 -1.44
C ILE A 84 7.35 11.77 -0.39
N ALA A 85 8.34 11.42 0.44
CA ALA A 85 8.18 10.39 1.46
C ALA A 85 7.01 10.71 2.40
N PHE A 86 6.99 11.94 2.93
CA PHE A 86 5.93 12.34 3.87
C PHE A 86 4.59 12.55 3.17
N CYS A 87 4.59 13.05 1.95
CA CYS A 87 3.38 13.21 1.16
C CYS A 87 2.68 11.88 0.90
N CYS A 88 3.44 10.81 0.72
CA CYS A 88 2.89 9.48 0.44
C CYS A 88 2.57 8.67 1.70
N GLY A 89 2.76 9.24 2.89
CA GLY A 89 2.33 8.61 4.13
C GLY A 89 3.41 7.90 4.93
N PHE A 90 4.68 8.02 4.53
CA PHE A 90 5.78 7.47 5.32
C PHE A 90 6.07 8.38 6.52
N ASN A 91 6.29 7.78 7.68
CA ASN A 91 6.51 8.50 8.92
C ASN A 91 7.96 8.93 9.12
N THR A 92 8.90 8.18 8.53
CA THR A 92 10.33 8.51 8.63
C THR A 92 11.00 8.36 7.28
N LEU A 93 11.99 9.21 7.04
CA LEU A 93 12.78 9.14 5.82
C LEU A 93 13.63 7.86 5.78
N ALA A 94 14.16 7.44 6.93
CA ALA A 94 14.98 6.23 7.01
C ALA A 94 14.20 4.98 6.59
N PHE A 95 12.96 4.82 7.07
CA PHE A 95 12.12 3.69 6.69
C PHE A 95 11.76 3.75 5.21
N PHE A 96 11.43 4.95 4.70
CA PHE A 96 11.14 5.14 3.29
C PHE A 96 12.33 4.72 2.41
N ASN A 97 13.51 5.22 2.72
CA ASN A 97 14.72 4.90 1.94
C ASN A 97 14.99 3.40 1.92
N ARG A 98 14.88 2.75 3.07
CA ARG A 98 15.14 1.32 3.19
C ARG A 98 14.13 0.48 2.42
N THR A 99 12.83 0.81 2.53
CA THR A 99 11.80 0.07 1.81
C THR A 99 11.83 0.33 0.32
N PHE A 100 12.14 1.55 -0.10
CA PHE A 100 12.29 1.89 -1.50
C PHE A 100 13.45 1.11 -2.14
N LEU A 101 14.59 1.10 -1.47
CA LEU A 101 15.76 0.34 -1.95
C LEU A 101 15.45 -1.15 -2.09
N ARG A 102 14.75 -1.72 -1.11
CA ARG A 102 14.35 -3.13 -1.14
C ARG A 102 13.42 -3.43 -2.32
N GLN A 103 12.47 -2.54 -2.57
CA GLN A 103 11.47 -2.75 -3.62
C GLN A 103 12.05 -2.56 -5.03
N TYR A 104 12.87 -1.54 -5.23
CA TYR A 104 13.31 -1.13 -6.57
C TYR A 104 14.79 -1.36 -6.87
N GLY A 105 15.57 -1.77 -5.89
CA GLY A 105 16.98 -2.06 -6.07
C GLY A 105 17.87 -0.83 -6.22
N CYS A 106 17.33 0.36 -5.98
CA CYS A 106 18.08 1.62 -6.01
C CYS A 106 17.47 2.59 -5.01
N THR A 107 18.26 3.60 -4.63
CA THR A 107 17.75 4.66 -3.75
C THR A 107 16.80 5.58 -4.52
N PRO A 108 15.95 6.34 -3.82
CA PRO A 108 15.10 7.33 -4.50
C PRO A 108 15.87 8.32 -5.34
N THR A 109 17.01 8.81 -4.83
CA THR A 109 17.87 9.74 -5.56
C THR A 109 18.43 9.11 -6.82
N GLU A 110 18.94 7.86 -6.71
CA GLU A 110 19.45 7.13 -7.86
C GLU A 110 18.37 6.89 -8.91
N CYS A 111 17.16 6.56 -8.46
CA CYS A 111 16.02 6.35 -9.34
C CYS A 111 15.75 7.61 -10.17
N ARG A 112 15.74 8.77 -9.51
CA ARG A 112 15.53 10.05 -10.18
C ARG A 112 16.64 10.37 -11.17
N GLU A 113 17.89 10.15 -10.77
CA GLU A 113 19.05 10.39 -11.63
C GLU A 113 19.05 9.51 -12.87
N ARG A 114 18.71 8.23 -12.70
CA ARG A 114 18.62 7.28 -13.82
C ARG A 114 17.55 7.66 -14.82
N ALA A 115 16.52 8.38 -14.38
CA ALA A 115 15.46 8.87 -15.25
C ALA A 115 15.83 10.20 -15.93
N GLY A 116 17.02 10.73 -15.68
CA GLY A 116 17.49 11.97 -16.28
C GLY A 116 16.97 13.23 -15.62
N ARG A 117 16.60 13.16 -14.36
CA ARG A 117 16.08 14.33 -13.65
C ARG A 117 17.02 14.83 -12.57
#